data_e4ea4b5e63b57ae01ca3cafb3fc0102e
#
_entry.id   e4ea4b5e63b57ae01ca3cafb3fc0102e
#
_cell.length_a   1.000
_cell.length_b   1.000
_cell.length_c   1.000
_cell.angle_alpha   90.00
_cell.angle_beta   90.00
_cell.angle_gamma   90.00
#
_symmetry.space_group_name_H-M   'P 1'
#
loop_
_entity.id
_entity.type
_entity.pdbx_description
1 polymer ?
#
loop_
_entity_poly.entity_id
_entity_poly.type
_entity_poly.pdbx_seq_one_letter_code
_entity_poly.pdbx_strand_id
1 'polypeptide(L)'
;MKKYLLSFISILFFFLLFIQTQLYAAGTGKISGKVTDAQTGEELIGINVLVEGTTTGAATGVDGSYIINNIEPGVYSLIFSGVGYQKKIITNVRVSSDFTTTIDIQLSTEAIGLETIVVEATRPMVRKDLTSSQTSIDDSQIKTLPVESISQLLSMQAGITKGAGGELHIRGGRSTEIAYNVNGVSAINPFDFGRTVQISTNAVQELSVVSGTFNAEYGNALSGVVNTITKEGGSKYTGTLSYYTGDYVSSSTDYFYNIDDLNPVNNQVIEGTFGGPIPLLEDNFSFFVSARYNNDKGYLYGIRQHTVYDSISRDPIQANVLYIAQTGDGEIVSMNPSTDLNTTAKFTFKPIPTIKINYDVVYSNSDYQTYAHDYKYNPDANYNRMEWGLINSLEYRHAVSNSTFFSLKGSYNIYDFKRYLYPLLDASGSEVSFNPGMSLNGLHADPRYQPEDKSNSYSSYTFVSGGTQPEHFYQR
;
A
#
# COMPACT_ATOMS: atom_id res chain seq x y z
N MET A 1 47.93 6.44 23.04
CA MET A 1 46.74 7.17 22.60
C MET A 1 46.63 7.33 21.08
N LYS A 2 47.60 7.92 20.36
CA LYS A 2 47.51 8.10 18.88
C LYS A 2 47.26 6.80 18.09
N LYS A 3 47.87 5.66 18.44
CA LYS A 3 47.67 4.38 17.74
C LYS A 3 46.23 3.84 17.90
N TYR A 4 45.65 3.96 19.09
CA TYR A 4 44.25 3.51 19.32
C TYR A 4 43.23 4.43 18.64
N LEU A 5 43.50 5.73 18.52
CA LEU A 5 42.69 6.67 17.81
C LEU A 5 42.67 6.37 16.29
N LEU A 6 43.84 6.07 15.70
CA LEU A 6 43.92 5.66 14.29
C LEU A 6 43.22 4.32 14.03
N SER A 7 43.36 3.33 14.92
CA SER A 7 42.62 2.07 14.79
C SER A 7 41.09 2.28 14.90
N PHE A 8 40.63 3.14 15.80
CA PHE A 8 39.24 3.46 15.96
C PHE A 8 38.67 4.16 14.72
N ILE A 9 39.42 5.13 14.18
CA ILE A 9 39.04 5.83 12.92
C ILE A 9 39.04 4.84 11.75
N SER A 10 40.00 3.92 11.68
CA SER A 10 40.07 2.89 10.62
C SER A 10 38.88 1.90 10.69
N ILE A 11 38.51 1.48 11.91
CA ILE A 11 37.36 0.60 12.15
C ILE A 11 36.07 1.35 11.83
N LEU A 12 35.91 2.61 12.22
CA LEU A 12 34.76 3.44 11.91
C LEU A 12 34.65 3.67 10.40
N PHE A 13 35.74 3.91 9.68
CA PHE A 13 35.81 4.05 8.24
C PHE A 13 35.46 2.75 7.52
N PHE A 14 35.94 1.60 8.04
CA PHE A 14 35.61 0.28 7.54
C PHE A 14 34.11 -0.07 7.76
N PHE A 15 33.57 0.33 8.91
CA PHE A 15 32.13 0.17 9.20
C PHE A 15 31.25 1.05 8.30
N LEU A 16 31.69 2.26 7.98
CA LEU A 16 31.01 3.17 7.02
C LEU A 16 31.04 2.62 5.58
N LEU A 17 32.09 1.88 5.18
CA LEU A 17 32.18 1.24 3.86
C LEU A 17 31.26 0.01 3.71
N PHE A 18 30.84 -0.63 4.82
CA PHE A 18 29.91 -1.76 4.80
C PHE A 18 28.45 -1.37 4.88
N ILE A 19 28.12 -0.10 5.14
CA ILE A 19 26.76 0.41 5.00
C ILE A 19 26.52 0.59 3.50
N GLN A 20 26.12 -0.50 2.83
CA GLN A 20 25.50 -0.43 1.52
C GLN A 20 24.12 0.20 1.71
N THR A 21 24.09 1.51 1.81
CA THR A 21 22.84 2.27 1.77
C THR A 21 22.27 2.13 0.36
N GLN A 22 21.22 1.38 0.21
CA GLN A 22 20.36 1.52 -0.96
C GLN A 22 19.75 2.93 -0.87
N LEU A 23 20.27 3.85 -1.67
CA LEU A 23 19.74 5.20 -1.81
C LEU A 23 18.40 5.10 -2.54
N TYR A 24 17.31 4.97 -1.78
CA TYR A 24 15.97 5.13 -2.33
C TYR A 24 15.66 6.62 -2.39
N ALA A 25 15.39 7.14 -3.57
CA ALA A 25 14.82 8.47 -3.72
C ALA A 25 13.39 8.44 -3.17
N ALA A 26 13.07 9.33 -2.26
CA ALA A 26 11.70 9.52 -1.82
C ALA A 26 10.91 10.11 -2.99
N GLY A 27 9.74 9.55 -3.28
CA GLY A 27 8.85 10.03 -4.35
C GLY A 27 8.32 11.44 -4.07
N THR A 28 9.13 12.46 -4.35
CA THR A 28 8.78 13.89 -4.26
C THR A 28 8.67 14.47 -5.65
N GLY A 29 7.87 15.54 -5.79
CA GLY A 29 7.76 16.30 -7.03
C GLY A 29 8.56 17.60 -6.98
N LYS A 30 8.50 18.33 -8.08
CA LYS A 30 9.13 19.65 -8.27
C LYS A 30 8.12 20.61 -8.87
N ILE A 31 8.29 21.90 -8.59
CA ILE A 31 7.59 22.97 -9.30
C ILE A 31 8.65 23.82 -9.99
N SER A 32 8.47 24.12 -11.25
CA SER A 32 9.33 25.03 -12.00
C SER A 32 8.48 25.99 -12.83
N GLY A 33 9.09 27.03 -13.36
CA GLY A 33 8.44 27.93 -14.29
C GLY A 33 9.22 29.22 -14.52
N LYS A 34 8.62 30.11 -15.30
CA LYS A 34 9.13 31.46 -15.58
C LYS A 34 8.15 32.50 -15.09
N VAL A 35 8.71 33.59 -14.60
CA VAL A 35 7.96 34.79 -14.24
C VAL A 35 8.36 35.94 -15.16
N THR A 36 7.37 36.53 -15.83
CA THR A 36 7.57 37.65 -16.77
C THR A 36 6.67 38.82 -16.42
N ASP A 37 7.03 39.99 -16.88
CA ASP A 37 6.21 41.20 -16.81
C ASP A 37 5.03 41.09 -17.78
N ALA A 38 3.82 41.41 -17.31
CA ALA A 38 2.58 41.26 -18.08
C ALA A 38 2.46 42.29 -19.23
N GLN A 39 3.18 43.41 -19.15
CA GLN A 39 3.12 44.48 -20.13
C GLN A 39 4.29 44.44 -21.13
N THR A 40 5.51 44.21 -20.62
CA THR A 40 6.72 44.20 -21.43
C THR A 40 7.13 42.83 -21.93
N GLY A 41 6.70 41.77 -21.25
CA GLY A 41 7.13 40.39 -21.51
C GLY A 41 8.55 40.09 -21.03
N GLU A 42 9.21 41.05 -20.37
CA GLU A 42 10.58 40.89 -19.86
C GLU A 42 10.62 39.88 -18.69
N GLU A 43 11.73 39.19 -18.55
CA GLU A 43 11.98 38.23 -17.50
C GLU A 43 12.19 38.89 -16.14
N LEU A 44 11.48 38.48 -15.10
CA LEU A 44 11.51 39.12 -13.79
C LEU A 44 12.45 38.38 -12.84
N ILE A 45 13.54 39.06 -12.48
CA ILE A 45 14.52 38.57 -11.50
C ILE A 45 14.09 38.89 -10.06
N GLY A 46 14.38 38.02 -9.12
CA GLY A 46 14.20 38.28 -7.69
C GLY A 46 12.74 38.21 -7.21
N ILE A 47 11.82 37.71 -8.04
CA ILE A 47 10.46 37.44 -7.59
C ILE A 47 10.48 36.22 -6.64
N ASN A 48 9.90 36.41 -5.48
CA ASN A 48 9.78 35.35 -4.47
C ASN A 48 8.56 34.45 -4.77
N VAL A 49 8.80 33.15 -4.96
CA VAL A 49 7.79 32.15 -5.21
C VAL A 49 7.75 31.24 -3.99
N LEU A 50 6.64 31.25 -3.23
CA LEU A 50 6.47 30.54 -1.99
C LEU A 50 5.29 29.56 -2.07
N VAL A 51 5.47 28.36 -1.57
CA VAL A 51 4.35 27.42 -1.35
C VAL A 51 3.58 27.90 -0.12
N GLU A 52 2.32 28.26 -0.28
CA GLU A 52 1.46 28.81 0.77
C GLU A 52 1.38 27.88 2.00
N GLY A 53 1.46 28.46 3.20
CA GLY A 53 1.46 27.69 4.45
C GLY A 53 2.77 26.97 4.76
N THR A 54 3.83 27.22 3.97
CA THR A 54 5.15 26.63 4.20
C THR A 54 6.23 27.72 4.10
N THR A 55 7.46 27.34 4.43
CA THR A 55 8.65 28.16 4.15
C THR A 55 9.40 27.71 2.90
N THR A 56 8.83 26.75 2.17
CA THR A 56 9.43 26.19 0.97
C THR A 56 9.16 27.13 -0.22
N GLY A 57 10.21 27.59 -0.89
CA GLY A 57 10.09 28.50 -2.01
C GLY A 57 11.42 28.70 -2.74
N ALA A 58 11.39 29.52 -3.76
CA ALA A 58 12.56 29.93 -4.53
C ALA A 58 12.40 31.39 -5.01
N ALA A 59 13.51 32.07 -5.25
CA ALA A 59 13.52 33.35 -5.96
C ALA A 59 13.84 33.10 -7.44
N THR A 60 13.25 33.90 -8.34
CA THR A 60 13.56 33.82 -9.77
C THR A 60 15.00 34.28 -10.07
N GLY A 61 15.65 33.55 -10.97
CA GLY A 61 16.98 33.83 -11.49
C GLY A 61 16.99 34.99 -12.50
N VAL A 62 18.16 35.26 -13.09
CA VAL A 62 18.38 36.32 -14.07
C VAL A 62 17.56 36.13 -15.36
N ASP A 63 17.16 34.92 -15.65
CA ASP A 63 16.33 34.52 -16.78
C ASP A 63 14.84 34.38 -16.41
N GLY A 64 14.44 34.91 -15.25
CA GLY A 64 13.09 34.81 -14.72
C GLY A 64 12.65 33.38 -14.29
N SER A 65 13.53 32.40 -14.42
CA SER A 65 13.19 30.99 -14.07
C SER A 65 13.28 30.75 -12.56
N TYR A 66 12.46 29.82 -12.07
CA TYR A 66 12.50 29.33 -10.70
C TYR A 66 12.30 27.84 -10.64
N ILE A 67 12.85 27.18 -9.62
CA ILE A 67 12.66 25.75 -9.33
C ILE A 67 12.50 25.58 -7.82
N ILE A 68 11.41 24.92 -7.43
CA ILE A 68 11.16 24.47 -6.05
C ILE A 68 11.22 22.96 -6.04
N ASN A 69 12.21 22.40 -5.38
CA ASN A 69 12.45 20.96 -5.31
C ASN A 69 11.85 20.34 -4.03
N ASN A 70 11.72 19.01 -4.04
CA ASN A 70 11.40 18.20 -2.85
C ASN A 70 10.05 18.55 -2.23
N ILE A 71 9.03 18.73 -3.07
CA ILE A 71 7.65 18.96 -2.66
C ILE A 71 6.93 17.62 -2.64
N GLU A 72 6.22 17.31 -1.57
CA GLU A 72 5.41 16.10 -1.50
C GLU A 72 4.24 16.15 -2.47
N PRO A 73 3.77 14.98 -2.97
CA PRO A 73 2.56 14.94 -3.77
C PRO A 73 1.36 15.52 -3.03
N GLY A 74 0.65 16.41 -3.70
CA GLY A 74 -0.49 17.11 -3.11
C GLY A 74 -0.96 18.27 -3.96
N VAL A 75 -1.92 19.03 -3.42
CA VAL A 75 -2.46 20.24 -4.05
C VAL A 75 -2.07 21.44 -3.21
N TYR A 76 -1.45 22.42 -3.83
CA TYR A 76 -0.86 23.59 -3.18
C TYR A 76 -1.35 24.88 -3.80
N SER A 77 -1.15 25.99 -3.07
CA SER A 77 -1.21 27.34 -3.61
C SER A 77 0.20 27.91 -3.67
N LEU A 78 0.53 28.59 -4.74
CA LEU A 78 1.80 29.31 -4.90
C LEU A 78 1.57 30.81 -4.77
N ILE A 79 2.38 31.47 -3.97
CA ILE A 79 2.39 32.91 -3.78
C ILE A 79 3.58 33.49 -4.52
N PHE A 80 3.30 34.41 -5.45
CA PHE A 80 4.29 35.15 -6.19
C PHE A 80 4.30 36.59 -5.68
N SER A 81 5.48 37.10 -5.26
CA SER A 81 5.65 38.46 -4.73
C SER A 81 7.02 39.05 -5.08
N GLY A 82 7.03 40.30 -5.41
CA GLY A 82 8.26 41.06 -5.73
C GLY A 82 8.04 42.55 -5.56
N VAL A 83 9.13 43.30 -5.36
CA VAL A 83 9.08 44.74 -5.20
C VAL A 83 8.59 45.39 -6.51
N GLY A 84 7.54 46.23 -6.45
CA GLY A 84 6.95 46.90 -7.59
C GLY A 84 5.96 46.07 -8.40
N TYR A 85 5.66 44.83 -7.97
CA TYR A 85 4.71 43.92 -8.63
C TYR A 85 3.57 43.53 -7.71
N GLN A 86 2.39 43.38 -8.27
CA GLN A 86 1.21 42.95 -7.57
C GLN A 86 1.36 41.49 -7.12
N LYS A 87 1.05 41.22 -5.85
CA LYS A 87 1.03 39.85 -5.31
C LYS A 87 -0.01 39.00 -6.03
N LYS A 88 0.40 37.82 -6.51
CA LYS A 88 -0.46 36.90 -7.22
C LYS A 88 -0.42 35.52 -6.56
N ILE A 89 -1.58 34.89 -6.40
CA ILE A 89 -1.71 33.55 -5.82
C ILE A 89 -2.26 32.61 -6.90
N ILE A 90 -1.58 31.53 -7.15
CA ILE A 90 -2.07 30.43 -8.00
C ILE A 90 -2.51 29.29 -7.11
N THR A 91 -3.81 29.00 -7.11
CA THR A 91 -4.41 27.89 -6.35
C THR A 91 -4.50 26.62 -7.19
N ASN A 92 -4.76 25.50 -6.55
CA ASN A 92 -4.95 24.19 -7.19
C ASN A 92 -3.73 23.69 -7.99
N VAL A 93 -2.51 24.08 -7.55
CA VAL A 93 -1.26 23.59 -8.14
C VAL A 93 -1.00 22.17 -7.65
N ARG A 94 -1.16 21.19 -8.54
CA ARG A 94 -0.96 19.80 -8.22
C ARG A 94 0.48 19.38 -8.43
N VAL A 95 1.08 18.81 -7.39
CA VAL A 95 2.41 18.20 -7.43
C VAL A 95 2.24 16.70 -7.34
N SER A 96 2.86 15.97 -8.25
CA SER A 96 2.90 14.50 -8.26
C SER A 96 4.34 14.02 -8.06
N SER A 97 4.47 12.82 -7.49
CA SER A 97 5.74 12.12 -7.28
C SER A 97 6.52 11.97 -8.59
N ASP A 98 7.82 12.29 -8.54
CA ASP A 98 8.76 12.17 -9.67
C ASP A 98 8.42 13.05 -10.90
N PHE A 99 7.52 14.02 -10.73
CA PHE A 99 7.15 14.96 -11.77
C PHE A 99 7.61 16.38 -11.48
N THR A 100 7.82 17.12 -12.57
CA THR A 100 7.96 18.58 -12.53
C THR A 100 6.63 19.21 -12.96
N THR A 101 6.00 19.97 -12.07
CA THR A 101 4.83 20.79 -12.40
C THR A 101 5.31 22.14 -12.87
N THR A 102 5.06 22.49 -14.14
CA THR A 102 5.48 23.76 -14.73
C THR A 102 4.38 24.79 -14.59
N ILE A 103 4.68 25.92 -13.97
CA ILE A 103 3.78 27.06 -13.77
C ILE A 103 4.49 28.35 -14.24
N ASP A 104 4.17 28.77 -15.46
CA ASP A 104 4.62 30.06 -16.01
C ASP A 104 3.59 31.12 -15.66
N ILE A 105 4.06 32.34 -15.28
CA ILE A 105 3.18 33.38 -14.78
C ILE A 105 3.64 34.74 -15.25
N GLN A 106 2.66 35.62 -15.46
CA GLN A 106 2.88 37.05 -15.74
C GLN A 106 2.43 37.85 -14.52
N LEU A 107 3.28 38.78 -14.06
CA LEU A 107 2.97 39.73 -13.00
C LEU A 107 2.78 41.11 -13.57
N SER A 108 1.75 41.81 -13.09
CA SER A 108 1.50 43.21 -13.42
C SER A 108 2.22 44.09 -12.41
N THR A 109 2.66 45.26 -12.84
CA THR A 109 3.21 46.28 -11.94
C THR A 109 2.16 46.72 -10.92
N GLU A 110 2.59 46.96 -9.68
CA GLU A 110 1.72 47.38 -8.59
C GLU A 110 1.16 48.78 -8.88
N ALA A 111 -0.14 48.84 -9.20
CA ALA A 111 -0.88 50.10 -9.16
C ALA A 111 -1.45 50.28 -7.75
N ILE A 112 -1.29 51.49 -7.18
CA ILE A 112 -1.68 51.83 -5.80
C ILE A 112 -3.15 51.36 -5.54
N GLY A 113 -3.36 50.39 -4.65
CA GLY A 113 -4.67 49.99 -4.14
C GLY A 113 -5.34 48.77 -4.76
N LEU A 114 -4.63 47.91 -5.50
CA LEU A 114 -5.21 46.68 -6.07
C LEU A 114 -5.13 45.48 -5.11
N GLU A 115 -6.21 44.69 -5.06
CA GLU A 115 -6.33 43.48 -4.28
C GLU A 115 -5.41 42.36 -4.85
N THR A 116 -5.08 41.39 -4.01
CA THR A 116 -4.33 40.17 -4.43
C THR A 116 -5.10 39.41 -5.50
N ILE A 117 -4.48 39.13 -6.63
CA ILE A 117 -5.10 38.34 -7.70
C ILE A 117 -4.97 36.86 -7.36
N VAL A 118 -6.10 36.12 -7.29
CA VAL A 118 -6.16 34.68 -7.12
C VAL A 118 -6.55 34.05 -8.46
N VAL A 119 -5.73 33.13 -8.96
CA VAL A 119 -5.97 32.40 -10.22
C VAL A 119 -5.89 30.90 -9.94
N GLU A 120 -6.78 30.13 -10.55
CA GLU A 120 -6.73 28.68 -10.47
C GLU A 120 -5.80 28.10 -11.54
N ALA A 121 -4.92 27.19 -11.17
CA ALA A 121 -4.05 26.50 -12.12
C ALA A 121 -4.84 25.59 -13.05
N THR A 122 -4.65 25.71 -14.35
CA THR A 122 -5.22 24.81 -15.35
C THR A 122 -4.28 23.63 -15.60
N ARG A 123 -4.82 22.42 -15.53
CA ARG A 123 -4.05 21.20 -15.79
C ARG A 123 -3.72 21.06 -17.27
N PRO A 124 -2.44 20.99 -17.69
CA PRO A 124 -2.12 20.70 -19.07
C PRO A 124 -2.57 19.29 -19.44
N MET A 125 -3.31 19.13 -20.54
CA MET A 125 -3.83 17.84 -21.01
C MET A 125 -2.73 16.87 -21.47
N VAL A 126 -1.58 17.38 -21.87
CA VAL A 126 -0.46 16.59 -22.40
C VAL A 126 0.83 17.01 -21.70
N ARG A 127 1.51 16.03 -21.12
CA ARG A 127 2.84 16.21 -20.53
C ARG A 127 3.88 15.80 -21.56
N LYS A 128 4.75 16.73 -21.98
CA LYS A 128 5.71 16.55 -23.07
C LYS A 128 7.09 16.06 -22.61
N ASP A 129 7.35 16.11 -21.32
CA ASP A 129 8.64 15.88 -20.65
C ASP A 129 8.83 14.47 -20.10
N LEU A 130 7.88 13.56 -20.36
CA LEU A 130 7.95 12.19 -19.89
C LEU A 130 8.75 11.31 -20.83
N THR A 131 9.83 10.72 -20.32
CA THR A 131 10.61 9.67 -20.98
C THR A 131 10.08 8.26 -20.69
N SER A 132 9.23 8.10 -19.65
CA SER A 132 8.56 6.87 -19.23
C SER A 132 7.04 7.00 -19.35
N SER A 133 6.33 5.87 -19.50
CA SER A 133 4.89 5.86 -19.31
C SER A 133 4.57 5.81 -17.82
N GLN A 134 4.11 6.93 -17.31
CA GLN A 134 3.72 7.05 -15.90
C GLN A 134 2.27 7.52 -15.81
N THR A 135 1.51 6.85 -14.95
CA THR A 135 0.14 7.23 -14.57
C THR A 135 0.14 7.54 -13.08
N SER A 136 -0.44 8.67 -12.70
CA SER A 136 -0.62 9.06 -11.31
C SER A 136 -2.10 9.28 -11.03
N ILE A 137 -2.59 8.69 -9.96
CA ILE A 137 -3.96 8.79 -9.46
C ILE A 137 -3.89 9.37 -8.05
N ASP A 138 -4.55 10.49 -7.85
CA ASP A 138 -4.58 11.17 -6.56
C ASP A 138 -5.81 10.83 -5.72
N ASP A 139 -5.79 11.26 -4.46
CA ASP A 139 -6.89 11.07 -3.50
C ASP A 139 -8.27 11.52 -4.04
N SER A 140 -8.33 12.63 -4.78
CA SER A 140 -9.59 13.14 -5.32
C SER A 140 -10.17 12.21 -6.40
N GLN A 141 -9.32 11.63 -7.22
CA GLN A 141 -9.71 10.66 -8.24
C GLN A 141 -10.08 9.32 -7.61
N ILE A 142 -9.31 8.86 -6.61
CA ILE A 142 -9.61 7.61 -5.89
C ILE A 142 -11.01 7.66 -5.28
N LYS A 143 -11.39 8.77 -4.65
CA LYS A 143 -12.71 8.95 -4.03
C LYS A 143 -13.88 8.91 -5.01
N THR A 144 -13.65 9.18 -6.29
CA THR A 144 -14.71 9.16 -7.32
C THR A 144 -14.89 7.79 -7.97
N LEU A 145 -13.97 6.87 -7.75
CA LEU A 145 -13.99 5.53 -8.34
C LEU A 145 -14.64 4.54 -7.38
N PRO A 146 -15.47 3.61 -7.89
CA PRO A 146 -16.08 2.55 -7.10
C PRO A 146 -15.08 1.42 -6.85
N VAL A 147 -13.98 1.71 -6.15
CA VAL A 147 -12.89 0.75 -5.88
C VAL A 147 -12.63 0.65 -4.38
N GLU A 148 -12.45 -0.57 -3.91
CA GLU A 148 -12.22 -0.86 -2.50
C GLU A 148 -10.74 -1.20 -2.19
N SER A 149 -9.96 -1.53 -3.22
CA SER A 149 -8.57 -1.94 -3.05
C SER A 149 -7.64 -1.30 -4.08
N ILE A 150 -6.36 -1.17 -3.71
CA ILE A 150 -5.32 -0.72 -4.63
C ILE A 150 -5.21 -1.66 -5.84
N SER A 151 -5.45 -2.97 -5.68
CA SER A 151 -5.42 -3.92 -6.80
C SER A 151 -6.52 -3.65 -7.82
N GLN A 152 -7.73 -3.31 -7.37
CA GLN A 152 -8.81 -2.91 -8.27
C GLN A 152 -8.47 -1.61 -8.98
N LEU A 153 -7.97 -0.61 -8.24
CA LEU A 153 -7.55 0.67 -8.80
C LEU A 153 -6.47 0.50 -9.88
N LEU A 154 -5.49 -0.36 -9.64
CA LEU A 154 -4.44 -0.69 -10.61
C LEU A 154 -5.00 -1.40 -11.84
N SER A 155 -5.92 -2.35 -11.68
CA SER A 155 -6.51 -3.10 -12.81
C SER A 155 -7.33 -2.22 -13.76
N MET A 156 -7.77 -1.04 -13.31
CA MET A 156 -8.46 -0.06 -14.17
C MET A 156 -7.49 0.79 -15.01
N GLN A 157 -6.17 0.67 -14.78
CA GLN A 157 -5.18 1.47 -15.51
C GLN A 157 -4.82 0.84 -16.85
N ALA A 158 -4.60 1.68 -17.86
CA ALA A 158 -4.18 1.22 -19.17
C ALA A 158 -2.85 0.44 -19.11
N GLY A 159 -2.80 -0.72 -19.74
CA GLY A 159 -1.62 -1.58 -19.77
C GLY A 159 -1.43 -2.45 -18.52
N ILE A 160 -2.40 -2.48 -17.60
CA ILE A 160 -2.43 -3.40 -16.47
C ILE A 160 -3.58 -4.39 -16.67
N THR A 161 -3.29 -5.67 -16.53
CA THR A 161 -4.28 -6.75 -16.61
C THR A 161 -4.23 -7.59 -15.35
N LYS A 162 -5.36 -8.21 -15.01
CA LYS A 162 -5.48 -9.13 -13.90
C LYS A 162 -5.52 -10.56 -14.43
N GLY A 163 -4.65 -11.43 -13.94
CA GLY A 163 -4.64 -12.85 -14.26
C GLY A 163 -5.77 -13.62 -13.58
N ALA A 164 -5.91 -14.89 -13.93
CA ALA A 164 -6.97 -15.77 -13.41
C ALA A 164 -6.85 -16.01 -11.88
N GLY A 165 -5.63 -15.98 -11.34
CA GLY A 165 -5.37 -16.05 -9.90
C GLY A 165 -5.47 -14.72 -9.16
N GLY A 166 -5.81 -13.63 -9.86
CA GLY A 166 -5.92 -12.29 -9.26
C GLY A 166 -4.64 -11.47 -9.28
N GLU A 167 -3.53 -12.04 -9.73
CA GLU A 167 -2.23 -11.37 -9.89
C GLU A 167 -2.29 -10.28 -10.97
N LEU A 168 -1.49 -9.23 -10.77
CA LEU A 168 -1.42 -8.12 -11.71
C LEU A 168 -0.25 -8.30 -12.68
N HIS A 169 -0.46 -7.92 -13.93
CA HIS A 169 0.53 -7.90 -14.99
C HIS A 169 0.61 -6.51 -15.59
N ILE A 170 1.81 -5.93 -15.68
CA ILE A 170 2.03 -4.64 -16.32
C ILE A 170 2.67 -4.87 -17.68
N ARG A 171 1.99 -4.40 -18.75
CA ARG A 171 2.45 -4.53 -20.16
C ARG A 171 2.85 -5.96 -20.57
N GLY A 172 2.16 -6.96 -20.06
CA GLY A 172 2.43 -8.36 -20.37
C GLY A 172 3.64 -8.96 -19.63
N GLY A 173 4.25 -8.22 -18.71
CA GLY A 173 5.28 -8.75 -17.81
C GLY A 173 4.71 -9.69 -16.76
N ARG A 174 5.57 -10.36 -16.02
CA ARG A 174 5.18 -11.26 -14.93
C ARG A 174 4.76 -10.46 -13.70
N SER A 175 3.86 -10.99 -12.90
CA SER A 175 3.46 -10.39 -11.63
C SER A 175 4.62 -10.21 -10.65
N THR A 176 5.59 -11.13 -10.68
CA THR A 176 6.82 -11.08 -9.86
C THR A 176 7.86 -10.04 -10.33
N GLU A 177 7.62 -9.38 -11.45
CA GLU A 177 8.50 -8.35 -12.03
C GLU A 177 8.04 -6.92 -11.67
N ILE A 178 7.00 -6.81 -10.86
CA ILE A 178 6.46 -5.51 -10.39
C ILE A 178 7.11 -5.15 -9.06
N ALA A 179 7.73 -3.97 -9.00
CA ALA A 179 8.19 -3.41 -7.74
C ALA A 179 7.05 -2.64 -7.06
N TYR A 180 6.81 -2.92 -5.78
CA TYR A 180 5.86 -2.20 -4.95
C TYR A 180 6.60 -1.39 -3.91
N ASN A 181 6.35 -0.09 -3.88
CA ASN A 181 6.93 0.83 -2.91
C ASN A 181 5.82 1.54 -2.11
N VAL A 182 6.08 1.79 -0.85
CA VAL A 182 5.21 2.56 0.05
C VAL A 182 6.04 3.67 0.69
N ASN A 183 5.64 4.92 0.49
CA ASN A 183 6.38 6.09 0.97
C ASN A 183 7.88 6.04 0.61
N GLY A 184 8.24 5.48 -0.57
CA GLY A 184 9.62 5.36 -1.04
C GLY A 184 10.44 4.24 -0.40
N VAL A 185 9.83 3.29 0.32
CA VAL A 185 10.49 2.06 0.77
C VAL A 185 9.87 0.85 0.07
N SER A 186 10.69 -0.17 -0.19
CA SER A 186 10.23 -1.40 -0.81
C SER A 186 9.24 -2.14 0.10
N ALA A 187 8.12 -2.53 -0.48
CA ALA A 187 7.06 -3.32 0.15
C ALA A 187 6.90 -4.68 -0.55
N ILE A 188 8.02 -5.26 -0.98
CA ILE A 188 8.07 -6.53 -1.71
C ILE A 188 8.50 -7.63 -0.75
N ASN A 189 7.77 -8.74 -0.77
CA ASN A 189 8.19 -9.97 -0.15
C ASN A 189 9.32 -10.60 -0.99
N PRO A 190 10.52 -10.81 -0.43
CA PRO A 190 11.65 -11.31 -1.20
C PRO A 190 11.50 -12.79 -1.63
N PHE A 191 10.50 -13.51 -1.09
CA PHE A 191 10.28 -14.92 -1.38
C PHE A 191 9.38 -15.14 -2.61
N ASP A 192 8.23 -14.48 -2.67
CA ASP A 192 7.24 -14.63 -3.76
C ASP A 192 7.08 -13.38 -4.63
N PHE A 193 7.79 -12.31 -4.30
CA PHE A 193 7.73 -10.99 -4.94
C PHE A 193 6.34 -10.32 -4.88
N GLY A 194 5.47 -10.82 -4.02
CA GLY A 194 4.20 -10.19 -3.68
C GLY A 194 4.36 -8.95 -2.80
N ARG A 195 3.24 -8.31 -2.48
CA ARG A 195 3.23 -7.19 -1.54
C ARG A 195 3.28 -7.69 -0.10
N THR A 196 4.09 -7.04 0.73
CA THR A 196 4.19 -7.37 2.16
C THR A 196 3.08 -6.77 3.02
N VAL A 197 2.39 -5.74 2.54
CA VAL A 197 1.29 -5.08 3.24
C VAL A 197 0.16 -4.72 2.29
N GLN A 198 -1.06 -4.69 2.80
CA GLN A 198 -2.22 -4.11 2.16
C GLN A 198 -2.44 -2.69 2.72
N ILE A 199 -2.75 -1.75 1.84
CA ILE A 199 -3.04 -0.37 2.23
C ILE A 199 -4.46 -0.05 1.78
N SER A 200 -5.25 0.53 2.69
CA SER A 200 -6.59 0.98 2.35
C SER A 200 -6.56 2.21 1.44
N THR A 201 -7.46 2.26 0.48
CA THR A 201 -7.56 3.38 -0.48
C THR A 201 -7.79 4.73 0.20
N ASN A 202 -8.44 4.75 1.36
CA ASN A 202 -8.67 5.97 2.14
C ASN A 202 -7.38 6.55 2.77
N ALA A 203 -6.31 5.73 2.89
CA ALA A 203 -4.99 6.17 3.38
C ALA A 203 -4.10 6.74 2.27
N VAL A 204 -4.46 6.54 0.99
CA VAL A 204 -3.61 6.90 -0.14
C VAL A 204 -3.76 8.38 -0.50
N GLN A 205 -2.64 9.08 -0.59
CA GLN A 205 -2.53 10.44 -1.13
C GLN A 205 -2.34 10.42 -2.65
N GLU A 206 -1.45 9.53 -3.11
CA GLU A 206 -1.16 9.32 -4.52
C GLU A 206 -0.75 7.88 -4.77
N LEU A 207 -1.24 7.31 -5.85
CA LEU A 207 -0.79 6.06 -6.43
C LEU A 207 -0.20 6.34 -7.80
N SER A 208 1.09 6.08 -8.00
CA SER A 208 1.72 6.21 -9.30
C SER A 208 2.21 4.86 -9.83
N VAL A 209 2.05 4.67 -11.13
CA VAL A 209 2.54 3.50 -11.84
C VAL A 209 3.49 3.95 -12.93
N VAL A 210 4.74 3.51 -12.85
CA VAL A 210 5.75 3.73 -13.87
C VAL A 210 5.96 2.44 -14.62
N SER A 211 5.88 2.47 -15.94
CA SER A 211 6.04 1.30 -16.79
C SER A 211 6.87 1.59 -18.05
N GLY A 212 7.55 0.58 -18.55
CA GLY A 212 8.46 0.71 -19.70
C GLY A 212 9.87 1.05 -19.25
N THR A 213 10.34 2.26 -19.51
CA THR A 213 11.65 2.74 -19.04
C THR A 213 11.46 3.45 -17.71
N PHE A 214 12.12 3.01 -16.66
CA PHE A 214 12.14 3.69 -15.36
C PHE A 214 13.57 4.07 -14.98
N ASN A 215 13.70 5.04 -14.09
CA ASN A 215 14.97 5.56 -13.63
C ASN A 215 15.77 4.47 -12.89
N ALA A 216 17.10 4.59 -12.89
CA ALA A 216 18.01 3.66 -12.23
C ALA A 216 17.84 3.60 -10.69
N GLU A 217 17.08 4.52 -10.10
CA GLU A 217 16.70 4.52 -8.68
C GLU A 217 15.76 3.36 -8.31
N TYR A 218 15.01 2.84 -9.29
CA TYR A 218 14.08 1.71 -9.07
C TYR A 218 14.80 0.39 -9.31
N GLY A 219 15.25 -0.25 -8.22
CA GLY A 219 15.76 -1.61 -8.25
C GLY A 219 14.64 -2.67 -8.24
N ASN A 220 14.97 -3.90 -8.59
CA ASN A 220 14.07 -5.06 -8.53
C ASN A 220 12.77 -4.93 -9.33
N ALA A 221 12.74 -4.10 -10.37
CA ALA A 221 11.60 -3.92 -11.27
C ALA A 221 12.01 -4.26 -12.71
N LEU A 222 11.20 -5.06 -13.40
CA LEU A 222 11.40 -5.39 -14.81
C LEU A 222 10.20 -5.01 -15.66
N SER A 223 8.97 -5.10 -15.14
CA SER A 223 7.73 -4.76 -15.86
C SER A 223 7.14 -3.42 -15.45
N GLY A 224 7.25 -3.05 -14.19
CA GLY A 224 6.73 -1.78 -13.68
C GLY A 224 7.03 -1.53 -12.22
N VAL A 225 6.83 -0.27 -11.82
CA VAL A 225 6.96 0.19 -10.43
C VAL A 225 5.63 0.80 -10.02
N VAL A 226 5.12 0.35 -8.89
CA VAL A 226 3.92 0.89 -8.23
C VAL A 226 4.36 1.63 -6.97
N ASN A 227 4.23 2.95 -6.96
CA ASN A 227 4.54 3.77 -5.79
C ASN A 227 3.24 4.21 -5.12
N THR A 228 3.07 3.87 -3.86
CA THR A 228 1.97 4.31 -3.01
C THR A 228 2.47 5.33 -2.00
N ILE A 229 1.91 6.53 -2.04
CA ILE A 229 2.21 7.59 -1.09
C ILE A 229 1.00 7.76 -0.18
N THR A 230 1.21 7.65 1.12
CA THR A 230 0.16 7.78 2.12
C THR A 230 -0.04 9.23 2.52
N LYS A 231 -1.26 9.56 2.94
CA LYS A 231 -1.63 10.88 3.46
C LYS A 231 -0.79 11.26 4.68
N GLU A 232 -0.69 12.55 4.93
CA GLU A 232 -0.11 13.12 6.15
C GLU A 232 -1.08 14.07 6.84
N GLY A 233 -0.80 14.36 8.10
CA GLY A 233 -1.58 15.32 8.90
C GLY A 233 -1.31 16.75 8.46
N GLY A 234 -2.38 17.53 8.36
CA GLY A 234 -2.31 18.96 8.09
C GLY A 234 -2.29 19.81 9.37
N SER A 235 -2.37 21.14 9.19
CA SER A 235 -2.49 22.12 10.29
C SER A 235 -3.90 22.20 10.90
N LYS A 236 -4.87 21.47 10.37
CA LYS A 236 -6.26 21.39 10.86
C LYS A 236 -6.65 19.94 11.07
N TYR A 237 -7.49 19.70 12.06
CA TYR A 237 -8.07 18.37 12.24
C TYR A 237 -9.03 18.04 11.13
N THR A 238 -8.84 16.89 10.54
CA THR A 238 -9.70 16.31 9.50
C THR A 238 -9.94 14.85 9.83
N GLY A 239 -11.12 14.35 9.50
CA GLY A 239 -11.44 12.96 9.73
C GLY A 239 -12.62 12.52 8.89
N THR A 240 -12.68 11.22 8.64
CA THR A 240 -13.79 10.54 7.97
C THR A 240 -14.10 9.27 8.74
N LEU A 241 -15.37 8.87 8.77
CA LEU A 241 -15.80 7.58 9.27
C LEU A 241 -16.90 7.07 8.33
N SER A 242 -16.73 5.85 7.85
CA SER A 242 -17.68 5.19 6.94
C SER A 242 -17.98 3.80 7.46
N TYR A 243 -19.23 3.39 7.40
CA TYR A 243 -19.67 2.02 7.60
C TYR A 243 -20.61 1.66 6.45
N TYR A 244 -20.36 0.54 5.82
CA TYR A 244 -21.23 -0.02 4.82
C TYR A 244 -21.31 -1.54 4.92
N THR A 245 -22.42 -2.08 4.46
CA THR A 245 -22.70 -3.49 4.53
C THR A 245 -23.48 -3.89 3.28
N GLY A 246 -23.42 -5.15 2.94
CA GLY A 246 -24.09 -5.68 1.76
C GLY A 246 -23.99 -7.18 1.64
N ASP A 247 -24.47 -7.67 0.51
CA ASP A 247 -24.36 -9.05 0.13
C ASP A 247 -24.12 -9.18 -1.38
N TYR A 248 -23.68 -10.36 -1.78
CA TYR A 248 -23.50 -10.73 -3.17
C TYR A 248 -24.82 -11.24 -3.74
N VAL A 249 -25.15 -10.82 -4.93
CA VAL A 249 -26.39 -11.21 -5.61
C VAL A 249 -26.11 -11.74 -7.01
N SER A 250 -26.75 -12.82 -7.38
CA SER A 250 -26.71 -13.39 -8.72
C SER A 250 -28.01 -14.10 -9.05
N SER A 251 -28.42 -14.03 -10.30
CA SER A 251 -29.51 -14.85 -10.82
C SER A 251 -29.07 -16.26 -11.22
N SER A 252 -27.75 -16.55 -11.16
CA SER A 252 -27.16 -17.83 -11.59
C SER A 252 -27.04 -18.79 -10.41
N THR A 253 -28.15 -19.14 -9.81
CA THR A 253 -28.21 -20.03 -8.63
C THR A 253 -27.72 -21.45 -8.91
N ASP A 254 -27.72 -21.88 -10.16
CA ASP A 254 -27.15 -23.18 -10.58
C ASP A 254 -25.62 -23.24 -10.41
N TYR A 255 -24.95 -22.09 -10.48
CA TYR A 255 -23.50 -22.00 -10.34
C TYR A 255 -23.08 -21.54 -8.95
N PHE A 256 -23.83 -20.60 -8.37
CA PHE A 256 -23.55 -20.05 -7.05
C PHE A 256 -24.53 -20.59 -6.03
N TYR A 257 -24.11 -21.61 -5.35
CA TYR A 257 -24.91 -22.26 -4.31
C TYR A 257 -25.23 -21.28 -3.18
N ASN A 258 -26.48 -21.25 -2.72
CA ASN A 258 -26.97 -20.37 -1.65
C ASN A 258 -26.85 -18.86 -1.90
N ILE A 259 -26.67 -18.40 -3.14
CA ILE A 259 -26.54 -16.99 -3.48
C ILE A 259 -27.88 -16.23 -3.38
N ASP A 260 -28.99 -16.93 -3.33
CA ASP A 260 -30.35 -16.42 -3.18
C ASP A 260 -30.78 -16.21 -1.72
N ASP A 261 -30.00 -16.73 -0.74
CA ASP A 261 -30.21 -16.46 0.68
C ASP A 261 -29.52 -15.16 1.10
N LEU A 262 -30.25 -14.05 0.91
CA LEU A 262 -29.70 -12.71 1.12
C LEU A 262 -29.50 -12.39 2.60
N ASN A 263 -28.27 -12.08 2.95
CA ASN A 263 -27.87 -11.62 4.27
C ASN A 263 -27.26 -10.21 4.19
N PRO A 264 -27.99 -9.14 4.51
CA PRO A 264 -27.51 -7.76 4.40
C PRO A 264 -26.24 -7.44 5.21
N VAL A 265 -25.82 -8.31 6.12
CA VAL A 265 -24.61 -8.19 6.93
C VAL A 265 -23.56 -9.25 6.56
N ASN A 266 -23.65 -9.79 5.37
CA ASN A 266 -22.69 -10.79 4.86
C ASN A 266 -21.31 -10.18 4.66
N ASN A 267 -21.24 -8.99 4.10
CA ASN A 267 -20.03 -8.17 4.00
C ASN A 267 -20.21 -6.91 4.83
N GLN A 268 -19.29 -6.62 5.73
CA GLN A 268 -19.31 -5.48 6.62
C GLN A 268 -17.96 -4.78 6.59
N VAL A 269 -17.97 -3.50 6.27
CA VAL A 269 -16.76 -2.69 6.25
C VAL A 269 -16.94 -1.47 7.15
N ILE A 270 -15.98 -1.26 8.04
CA ILE A 270 -15.82 -0.02 8.79
C ILE A 270 -14.46 0.57 8.46
N GLU A 271 -14.46 1.82 8.07
CA GLU A 271 -13.21 2.51 7.78
C GLU A 271 -13.24 3.95 8.27
N GLY A 272 -12.08 4.46 8.63
CA GLY A 272 -11.96 5.82 9.09
C GLY A 272 -10.56 6.38 8.92
N THR A 273 -10.51 7.70 8.85
CA THR A 273 -9.25 8.46 8.86
C THR A 273 -9.35 9.56 9.89
N PHE A 274 -8.24 9.89 10.51
CA PHE A 274 -8.14 11.04 11.40
C PHE A 274 -6.72 11.62 11.33
N GLY A 275 -6.62 12.93 11.22
CA GLY A 275 -5.33 13.61 11.16
C GLY A 275 -5.42 15.07 11.55
N GLY A 276 -4.28 15.66 11.90
CA GLY A 276 -4.18 17.04 12.31
C GLY A 276 -2.92 17.33 13.11
N PRO A 277 -2.81 18.54 13.70
CA PRO A 277 -1.67 18.90 14.53
C PRO A 277 -1.72 18.19 15.89
N ILE A 278 -0.55 17.92 16.48
CA ILE A 278 -0.49 17.44 17.87
C ILE A 278 -0.62 18.66 18.80
N PRO A 279 -1.54 18.63 19.77
CA PRO A 279 -1.71 19.70 20.74
C PRO A 279 -0.37 20.06 21.42
N LEU A 280 -0.14 21.34 21.68
CA LEU A 280 1.08 21.94 22.24
C LEU A 280 2.29 22.03 21.30
N LEU A 281 2.30 21.31 20.16
CA LEU A 281 3.38 21.35 19.17
C LEU A 281 2.90 21.88 17.80
N GLU A 282 1.60 22.17 17.72
CA GLU A 282 0.87 22.78 16.58
C GLU A 282 1.50 22.55 15.19
N ASP A 283 2.05 23.60 14.60
CA ASP A 283 2.58 23.55 13.23
C ASP A 283 3.84 22.68 13.06
N ASN A 284 4.51 22.33 14.17
CA ASN A 284 5.74 21.56 14.13
C ASN A 284 5.52 20.05 14.15
N PHE A 285 4.37 19.57 14.64
CA PHE A 285 4.12 18.15 14.72
C PHE A 285 2.67 17.81 14.36
N SER A 286 2.52 17.01 13.32
CA SER A 286 1.22 16.51 12.85
C SER A 286 1.20 15.00 12.76
N PHE A 287 0.00 14.45 12.76
CA PHE A 287 -0.24 13.03 12.61
C PHE A 287 -1.37 12.75 11.61
N PHE A 288 -1.33 11.58 11.00
CA PHE A 288 -2.40 10.99 10.21
C PHE A 288 -2.54 9.52 10.58
N VAL A 289 -3.75 9.07 10.81
CA VAL A 289 -4.09 7.65 11.06
C VAL A 289 -5.25 7.27 10.16
N SER A 290 -5.17 6.09 9.58
CA SER A 290 -6.23 5.43 8.83
C SER A 290 -6.36 3.99 9.32
N ALA A 291 -7.59 3.52 9.44
CA ALA A 291 -7.91 2.12 9.71
C ALA A 291 -9.08 1.69 8.84
N ARG A 292 -9.02 0.46 8.31
CA ARG A 292 -10.10 -0.22 7.61
C ARG A 292 -10.19 -1.65 8.11
N TYR A 293 -11.34 -2.02 8.62
CA TYR A 293 -11.71 -3.38 8.97
C TYR A 293 -12.77 -3.88 8.00
N ASN A 294 -12.55 -5.03 7.42
CA ASN A 294 -13.48 -5.73 6.53
C ASN A 294 -13.76 -7.11 7.11
N ASN A 295 -15.02 -7.51 7.17
CA ASN A 295 -15.45 -8.86 7.49
C ASN A 295 -16.43 -9.32 6.41
N ASP A 296 -15.93 -10.13 5.50
CA ASP A 296 -16.64 -10.67 4.35
C ASP A 296 -16.81 -12.17 4.53
N LYS A 297 -18.05 -12.65 4.61
CA LYS A 297 -18.35 -14.08 4.66
C LYS A 297 -18.23 -14.76 3.30
N GLY A 298 -18.05 -13.97 2.22
CA GLY A 298 -17.90 -14.48 0.87
C GLY A 298 -19.22 -14.88 0.22
N TYR A 299 -19.11 -15.48 -0.98
CA TYR A 299 -20.24 -15.84 -1.84
C TYR A 299 -20.14 -17.25 -2.43
N LEU A 300 -19.13 -18.00 -2.07
CA LEU A 300 -18.90 -19.37 -2.50
C LEU A 300 -19.12 -20.31 -1.32
N TYR A 301 -20.10 -21.15 -1.41
CA TYR A 301 -20.53 -22.02 -0.33
C TYR A 301 -20.32 -23.48 -0.67
N GLY A 302 -20.12 -24.30 0.35
CA GLY A 302 -20.14 -25.74 0.32
C GLY A 302 -21.23 -26.31 1.22
N ILE A 303 -21.40 -27.61 1.18
CA ILE A 303 -22.33 -28.36 2.04
C ILE A 303 -21.50 -29.29 2.91
N ARG A 304 -21.61 -29.17 4.22
CA ARG A 304 -20.94 -30.12 5.16
C ARG A 304 -21.64 -31.49 5.12
N GLN A 305 -21.49 -32.20 3.99
CA GLN A 305 -22.01 -33.55 3.82
C GLN A 305 -21.06 -34.58 4.43
N HIS A 306 -19.78 -34.30 4.37
CA HIS A 306 -18.70 -35.10 4.93
C HIS A 306 -17.97 -34.32 6.02
N THR A 307 -17.30 -35.07 6.89
CA THR A 307 -16.35 -34.53 7.87
C THR A 307 -14.97 -35.13 7.64
N VAL A 308 -13.95 -34.51 8.20
CA VAL A 308 -12.55 -35.00 8.13
C VAL A 308 -12.35 -36.33 8.85
N TYR A 309 -13.35 -36.79 9.59
CA TYR A 309 -13.35 -38.08 10.36
C TYR A 309 -14.10 -39.18 9.64
N ASP A 310 -14.67 -38.94 8.47
CA ASP A 310 -15.47 -39.96 7.76
C ASP A 310 -14.64 -41.17 7.35
N SER A 311 -15.13 -42.34 7.65
CA SER A 311 -14.47 -43.58 7.28
C SER A 311 -14.66 -43.90 5.79
N ILE A 312 -13.64 -44.50 5.20
CA ILE A 312 -13.66 -45.02 3.84
C ILE A 312 -13.68 -46.54 3.88
N SER A 313 -14.63 -47.17 3.23
CA SER A 313 -14.70 -48.61 3.08
C SER A 313 -14.78 -49.02 1.61
N ARG A 314 -14.27 -50.17 1.26
CA ARG A 314 -14.41 -50.74 -0.08
C ARG A 314 -15.64 -51.64 -0.16
N ASP A 315 -16.31 -51.58 -1.30
CA ASP A 315 -17.38 -52.52 -1.60
C ASP A 315 -16.79 -53.96 -1.56
N PRO A 316 -17.34 -54.87 -0.75
CA PRO A 316 -16.86 -56.23 -0.68
C PRO A 316 -17.06 -57.03 -1.98
N ILE A 317 -17.96 -56.58 -2.85
CA ILE A 317 -18.30 -57.26 -4.12
C ILE A 317 -17.58 -56.58 -5.29
N GLN A 318 -17.50 -55.22 -5.26
CA GLN A 318 -16.89 -54.42 -6.28
C GLN A 318 -15.68 -53.68 -5.70
N ALA A 319 -14.51 -54.31 -5.68
CA ALA A 319 -13.31 -53.79 -5.04
C ALA A 319 -12.86 -52.36 -5.50
N ASN A 320 -13.36 -51.89 -6.65
CA ASN A 320 -13.08 -50.54 -7.17
C ASN A 320 -14.12 -49.52 -6.74
N VAL A 321 -15.19 -49.91 -6.04
CA VAL A 321 -16.19 -48.95 -5.51
C VAL A 321 -15.84 -48.67 -4.07
N LEU A 322 -15.77 -47.37 -3.77
CA LEU A 322 -15.49 -46.89 -2.42
C LEU A 322 -16.74 -46.24 -1.85
N TYR A 323 -17.05 -46.59 -0.62
CA TYR A 323 -18.07 -45.94 0.19
C TYR A 323 -17.39 -45.01 1.19
N ILE A 324 -17.79 -43.76 1.17
CA ILE A 324 -17.34 -42.76 2.10
C ILE A 324 -18.51 -42.47 3.04
N ALA A 325 -18.29 -42.55 4.34
CA ALA A 325 -19.29 -42.18 5.31
C ALA A 325 -19.73 -40.71 5.11
N GLN A 326 -20.96 -40.40 5.44
CA GLN A 326 -21.54 -39.09 5.37
C GLN A 326 -22.00 -38.70 6.77
N THR A 327 -21.09 -38.22 7.60
CA THR A 327 -21.38 -37.88 9.00
C THR A 327 -21.53 -36.36 9.19
N GLY A 328 -21.49 -35.60 8.11
CA GLY A 328 -21.75 -34.17 8.16
C GLY A 328 -23.20 -33.84 8.51
N ASP A 329 -23.41 -32.63 8.99
CA ASP A 329 -24.72 -32.09 9.41
C ASP A 329 -25.57 -31.52 8.28
N GLY A 330 -24.98 -31.42 7.08
CA GLY A 330 -25.59 -30.79 5.89
C GLY A 330 -25.66 -29.26 5.93
N GLU A 331 -24.95 -28.61 6.87
CA GLU A 331 -24.90 -27.16 6.97
C GLU A 331 -24.24 -26.55 5.74
N ILE A 332 -24.77 -25.38 5.34
CA ILE A 332 -24.20 -24.57 4.28
C ILE A 332 -23.09 -23.71 4.86
N VAL A 333 -21.87 -23.91 4.40
CA VAL A 333 -20.66 -23.29 4.96
C VAL A 333 -19.99 -22.43 3.91
N SER A 334 -19.63 -21.20 4.28
CA SER A 334 -18.82 -20.32 3.42
C SER A 334 -17.43 -20.94 3.22
N MET A 335 -16.92 -20.85 1.98
CA MET A 335 -15.62 -21.41 1.57
C MET A 335 -14.63 -20.35 1.09
N ASN A 336 -15.03 -19.08 1.07
CA ASN A 336 -14.13 -17.96 0.73
C ASN A 336 -14.33 -16.76 1.67
N PRO A 337 -14.46 -16.96 2.99
CA PRO A 337 -14.54 -15.87 3.92
C PRO A 337 -13.22 -15.13 4.02
N SER A 338 -13.24 -13.82 4.34
CA SER A 338 -12.07 -13.04 4.70
C SER A 338 -12.36 -12.06 5.83
N THR A 339 -11.36 -11.84 6.66
CA THR A 339 -11.35 -10.78 7.68
C THR A 339 -10.05 -10.03 7.55
N ASP A 340 -10.15 -8.73 7.23
CA ASP A 340 -8.99 -7.90 6.92
C ASP A 340 -8.94 -6.68 7.85
N LEU A 341 -7.76 -6.39 8.39
CA LEU A 341 -7.46 -5.16 9.12
C LEU A 341 -6.27 -4.47 8.48
N ASN A 342 -6.49 -3.27 7.96
CA ASN A 342 -5.45 -2.43 7.36
C ASN A 342 -5.34 -1.14 8.16
N THR A 343 -4.16 -0.82 8.65
CA THR A 343 -3.90 0.39 9.43
C THR A 343 -2.67 1.11 8.90
N THR A 344 -2.77 2.42 8.76
CA THR A 344 -1.64 3.28 8.38
C THR A 344 -1.57 4.43 9.36
N ALA A 345 -0.38 4.70 9.88
CA ALA A 345 -0.11 5.86 10.71
C ALA A 345 1.14 6.59 10.21
N LYS A 346 1.06 7.90 10.12
CA LYS A 346 2.19 8.77 9.77
C LYS A 346 2.29 9.89 10.78
N PHE A 347 3.50 10.09 11.29
CA PHE A 347 3.85 11.18 12.19
C PHE A 347 4.89 12.06 11.50
N THR A 348 4.59 13.34 11.41
CA THR A 348 5.45 14.34 10.74
C THR A 348 5.91 15.35 11.75
N PHE A 349 7.21 15.47 11.95
CA PHE A 349 7.85 16.44 12.82
C PHE A 349 8.74 17.40 12.05
N LYS A 350 8.51 18.70 12.21
CA LYS A 350 9.24 19.79 11.57
C LYS A 350 9.86 20.69 12.65
N PRO A 351 11.02 20.30 13.26
CA PRO A 351 11.64 21.08 14.33
C PRO A 351 12.01 22.50 13.91
N ILE A 352 12.39 22.65 12.66
CA ILE A 352 12.61 23.92 11.96
C ILE A 352 12.10 23.80 10.52
N PRO A 353 11.84 24.90 9.84
CA PRO A 353 11.25 24.87 8.48
C PRO A 353 12.06 24.09 7.43
N THR A 354 13.37 23.99 7.63
CA THR A 354 14.27 23.27 6.70
C THR A 354 14.43 21.78 6.99
N ILE A 355 13.93 21.29 8.14
CA ILE A 355 14.04 19.90 8.54
C ILE A 355 12.66 19.29 8.69
N LYS A 356 12.45 18.13 8.06
CA LYS A 356 11.26 17.29 8.18
C LYS A 356 11.65 15.86 8.55
N ILE A 357 11.01 15.33 9.57
CA ILE A 357 11.16 13.94 10.01
C ILE A 357 9.80 13.27 9.91
N ASN A 358 9.73 12.19 9.13
CA ASN A 358 8.54 11.37 8.99
C ASN A 358 8.79 10.01 9.65
N TYR A 359 7.83 9.55 10.45
CA TYR A 359 7.77 8.18 10.93
C TYR A 359 6.47 7.55 10.43
N ASP A 360 6.60 6.51 9.61
CA ASP A 360 5.48 5.80 9.00
C ASP A 360 5.36 4.39 9.58
N VAL A 361 4.12 3.99 9.85
CA VAL A 361 3.76 2.63 10.22
C VAL A 361 2.64 2.17 9.29
N VAL A 362 2.86 1.05 8.61
CA VAL A 362 1.81 0.39 7.81
C VAL A 362 1.68 -1.03 8.30
N TYR A 363 0.48 -1.39 8.73
CA TYR A 363 0.13 -2.71 9.24
C TYR A 363 -1.04 -3.26 8.45
N SER A 364 -0.97 -4.53 8.10
CA SER A 364 -2.08 -5.29 7.55
C SER A 364 -2.14 -6.68 8.15
N ASN A 365 -3.34 -7.18 8.41
CA ASN A 365 -3.62 -8.57 8.75
C ASN A 365 -4.82 -9.04 7.95
N SER A 366 -4.73 -10.23 7.39
CA SER A 366 -5.78 -10.88 6.60
C SER A 366 -5.87 -12.35 6.99
N ASP A 367 -7.03 -12.74 7.47
CA ASP A 367 -7.40 -14.14 7.74
C ASP A 367 -8.45 -14.55 6.71
N TYR A 368 -8.15 -15.56 5.90
CA TYR A 368 -9.03 -15.92 4.79
C TYR A 368 -8.96 -17.39 4.38
N GLN A 369 -9.98 -17.81 3.65
CA GLN A 369 -9.94 -19.06 2.88
C GLN A 369 -10.07 -18.73 1.38
N THR A 370 -9.44 -19.55 0.55
CA THR A 370 -9.63 -19.52 -0.90
C THR A 370 -10.51 -20.69 -1.29
N TYR A 371 -11.56 -20.44 -2.05
CA TYR A 371 -12.43 -21.49 -2.54
C TYR A 371 -11.64 -22.58 -3.27
N ALA A 372 -11.88 -23.82 -2.88
CA ALA A 372 -11.35 -25.00 -3.56
C ALA A 372 -12.52 -25.96 -3.79
N HIS A 373 -12.84 -26.19 -5.08
CA HIS A 373 -14.04 -26.96 -5.46
C HIS A 373 -14.03 -28.39 -4.94
N ASP A 374 -12.85 -28.98 -4.79
CA ASP A 374 -12.66 -30.32 -4.26
C ASP A 374 -13.20 -30.50 -2.83
N TYR A 375 -13.28 -29.41 -2.07
CA TYR A 375 -13.79 -29.41 -0.70
C TYR A 375 -15.27 -29.00 -0.59
N LYS A 376 -15.99 -28.88 -1.71
CA LYS A 376 -17.39 -28.40 -1.72
C LYS A 376 -18.32 -29.19 -0.79
N TYR A 377 -18.08 -30.50 -0.62
CA TYR A 377 -18.86 -31.37 0.25
C TYR A 377 -18.19 -31.70 1.61
N ASN A 378 -17.01 -31.13 1.83
CA ASN A 378 -16.28 -31.15 3.10
C ASN A 378 -15.58 -29.79 3.32
N PRO A 379 -16.33 -28.72 3.53
CA PRO A 379 -15.77 -27.36 3.62
C PRO A 379 -14.71 -27.20 4.72
N ASP A 380 -14.84 -27.95 5.82
CA ASP A 380 -13.93 -27.89 6.96
C ASP A 380 -12.54 -28.51 6.66
N ALA A 381 -12.40 -29.22 5.53
CA ALA A 381 -11.12 -29.74 5.04
C ALA A 381 -10.33 -28.72 4.21
N ASN A 382 -10.87 -27.52 3.96
CA ASN A 382 -10.17 -26.46 3.24
C ASN A 382 -9.23 -25.70 4.19
N TYR A 383 -8.10 -25.23 3.63
CA TYR A 383 -7.07 -24.55 4.40
C TYR A 383 -7.46 -23.13 4.80
N ASN A 384 -7.15 -22.79 6.05
CA ASN A 384 -7.10 -21.42 6.53
C ASN A 384 -5.77 -20.78 6.13
N ARG A 385 -5.81 -19.49 5.83
CA ARG A 385 -4.64 -18.67 5.53
C ARG A 385 -4.65 -17.42 6.37
N MET A 386 -3.49 -17.09 6.89
CA MET A 386 -3.25 -15.85 7.64
C MET A 386 -2.03 -15.16 7.04
N GLU A 387 -2.21 -13.91 6.67
CA GLU A 387 -1.13 -13.04 6.22
C GLU A 387 -1.10 -11.80 7.09
N TRP A 388 0.05 -11.43 7.62
CA TRP A 388 0.21 -10.13 8.21
C TRP A 388 1.54 -9.50 7.81
N GLY A 389 1.51 -8.19 7.66
CA GLY A 389 2.68 -7.41 7.30
C GLY A 389 2.79 -6.16 8.14
N LEU A 390 4.01 -5.74 8.41
CA LEU A 390 4.32 -4.51 9.12
C LEU A 390 5.51 -3.83 8.44
N ILE A 391 5.31 -2.58 8.04
CA ILE A 391 6.38 -1.69 7.59
C ILE A 391 6.51 -0.57 8.62
N ASN A 392 7.71 -0.38 9.15
CA ASN A 392 8.12 0.80 9.90
C ASN A 392 9.17 1.53 9.08
N SER A 393 9.01 2.82 8.86
CA SER A 393 10.04 3.62 8.21
C SER A 393 10.24 4.96 8.91
N LEU A 394 11.48 5.39 8.95
CA LEU A 394 11.90 6.69 9.48
C LEU A 394 12.65 7.43 8.38
N GLU A 395 12.19 8.63 8.06
CA GLU A 395 12.80 9.50 7.07
C GLU A 395 13.20 10.81 7.71
N TYR A 396 14.44 11.22 7.47
CA TYR A 396 14.97 12.55 7.78
C TYR A 396 15.24 13.29 6.47
N ARG A 397 14.64 14.45 6.29
CA ARG A 397 14.88 15.36 5.15
C ARG A 397 15.42 16.67 5.65
N HIS A 398 16.41 17.21 4.95
CA HIS A 398 17.00 18.52 5.26
C HIS A 398 17.24 19.32 3.97
N ALA A 399 16.59 20.45 3.84
CA ALA A 399 16.88 21.46 2.82
C ALA A 399 18.01 22.36 3.34
N VAL A 400 19.24 22.11 2.90
CA VAL A 400 20.43 22.84 3.33
C VAL A 400 20.49 24.22 2.70
N SER A 401 19.99 24.34 1.46
CA SER A 401 19.84 25.61 0.72
C SER A 401 18.68 25.49 -0.27
N ASN A 402 18.35 26.56 -0.97
CA ASN A 402 17.31 26.55 -2.02
C ASN A 402 17.60 25.57 -3.16
N SER A 403 18.87 25.20 -3.37
CA SER A 403 19.29 24.29 -4.43
C SER A 403 19.80 22.92 -3.93
N THR A 404 19.96 22.76 -2.62
CA THR A 404 20.58 21.57 -2.04
C THR A 404 19.74 20.99 -0.93
N PHE A 405 19.34 19.73 -1.07
CA PHE A 405 18.69 18.98 -0.01
C PHE A 405 19.29 17.56 0.05
N PHE A 406 19.11 16.91 1.18
CA PHE A 406 19.36 15.49 1.29
C PHE A 406 18.25 14.80 2.11
N SER A 407 18.06 13.51 1.86
CA SER A 407 17.17 12.68 2.64
C SER A 407 17.89 11.40 3.06
N LEU A 408 17.60 10.96 4.27
CA LEU A 408 18.01 9.67 4.80
C LEU A 408 16.78 8.91 5.24
N LYS A 409 16.61 7.69 4.72
CA LYS A 409 15.48 6.84 5.04
C LYS A 409 15.95 5.46 5.47
N GLY A 410 15.38 4.95 6.56
CA GLY A 410 15.54 3.58 7.00
C GLY A 410 14.18 2.91 7.18
N SER A 411 14.09 1.62 6.87
CA SER A 411 12.88 0.84 7.10
C SER A 411 13.17 -0.53 7.69
N TYR A 412 12.20 -1.03 8.45
CA TYR A 412 12.16 -2.38 8.96
C TYR A 412 10.81 -3.00 8.61
N ASN A 413 10.85 -4.06 7.82
CA ASN A 413 9.68 -4.73 7.28
C ASN A 413 9.61 -6.15 7.83
N ILE A 414 8.41 -6.57 8.23
CA ILE A 414 8.11 -7.95 8.60
C ILE A 414 6.94 -8.41 7.73
N TYR A 415 7.02 -9.64 7.28
CA TYR A 415 5.92 -10.34 6.64
C TYR A 415 5.87 -11.75 7.19
N ASP A 416 4.68 -12.25 7.46
CA ASP A 416 4.43 -13.58 8.00
C ASP A 416 3.20 -14.16 7.32
N PHE A 417 3.34 -15.36 6.75
CA PHE A 417 2.29 -16.10 6.08
C PHE A 417 2.13 -17.48 6.73
N LYS A 418 0.90 -17.87 7.01
CA LYS A 418 0.55 -19.19 7.52
C LYS A 418 -0.57 -19.79 6.69
N ARG A 419 -0.40 -21.06 6.36
CA ARG A 419 -1.43 -21.89 5.75
C ARG A 419 -1.57 -23.14 6.61
N TYR A 420 -2.75 -23.41 7.11
CA TYR A 420 -2.98 -24.49 8.04
C TYR A 420 -4.43 -24.99 7.96
N LEU A 421 -4.63 -26.25 8.30
CA LEU A 421 -5.96 -26.84 8.45
C LEU A 421 -6.42 -26.75 9.91
N TYR A 422 -5.57 -27.17 10.84
CA TYR A 422 -5.82 -27.10 12.27
C TYR A 422 -4.82 -26.16 12.96
N PRO A 423 -5.22 -25.48 14.04
CA PRO A 423 -4.30 -24.71 14.87
C PRO A 423 -3.18 -25.59 15.44
N LEU A 424 -2.07 -24.98 15.84
CA LEU A 424 -1.06 -25.67 16.62
C LEU A 424 -1.55 -25.86 18.07
N LEU A 425 -1.02 -26.87 18.75
CA LEU A 425 -1.32 -27.14 20.15
C LEU A 425 -0.18 -26.65 21.05
N ASP A 426 -0.53 -26.15 22.23
CA ASP A 426 0.42 -25.86 23.29
C ASP A 426 0.86 -27.12 24.03
N ALA A 427 1.73 -26.99 25.03
CA ALA A 427 2.22 -28.08 25.83
C ALA A 427 1.11 -28.79 26.66
N SER A 428 -0.03 -28.16 26.82
CA SER A 428 -1.23 -28.75 27.48
C SER A 428 -2.14 -29.49 26.51
N GLY A 429 -1.87 -29.40 25.20
CA GLY A 429 -2.71 -29.95 24.15
C GLY A 429 -3.90 -29.04 23.79
N SER A 430 -3.90 -27.78 24.23
CA SER A 430 -4.93 -26.83 23.88
C SER A 430 -4.61 -26.14 22.54
N GLU A 431 -5.65 -25.92 21.71
CA GLU A 431 -5.50 -25.20 20.44
C GLU A 431 -5.08 -23.76 20.69
N VAL A 432 -4.06 -23.32 19.97
CA VAL A 432 -3.53 -21.95 20.04
C VAL A 432 -3.91 -21.19 18.79
N SER A 433 -4.69 -20.14 18.95
CA SER A 433 -5.02 -19.23 17.86
C SER A 433 -3.76 -18.51 17.40
N PHE A 434 -3.55 -18.45 16.09
CA PHE A 434 -2.44 -17.68 15.53
C PHE A 434 -2.68 -16.18 15.70
N ASN A 435 -1.63 -15.49 16.15
CA ASN A 435 -1.61 -14.04 16.26
C ASN A 435 -0.41 -13.49 15.50
N PRO A 436 -0.50 -12.27 14.96
CA PRO A 436 0.61 -11.61 14.31
C PRO A 436 1.88 -11.61 15.17
N GLY A 437 2.98 -12.09 14.60
CA GLY A 437 4.30 -12.08 15.26
C GLY A 437 4.49 -13.08 16.41
N MET A 438 3.55 -13.98 16.68
CA MET A 438 3.70 -14.96 17.73
C MET A 438 4.88 -15.91 17.46
N SER A 439 5.53 -16.36 18.54
CA SER A 439 6.53 -17.42 18.46
C SER A 439 5.87 -18.77 18.34
N LEU A 440 6.39 -19.61 17.45
CA LEU A 440 5.95 -21.00 17.30
C LEU A 440 6.74 -21.98 18.22
N ASN A 441 7.67 -21.45 19.02
CA ASN A 441 8.47 -22.26 19.92
C ASN A 441 7.61 -22.90 21.01
N GLY A 442 7.74 -24.21 21.19
CA GLY A 442 6.98 -24.97 22.17
C GLY A 442 5.56 -25.35 21.74
N LEU A 443 5.18 -25.01 20.50
CA LEU A 443 3.93 -25.49 19.92
C LEU A 443 4.15 -26.79 19.15
N HIS A 444 3.13 -27.63 19.13
CA HIS A 444 3.15 -28.96 18.51
C HIS A 444 2.09 -29.04 17.41
N ALA A 445 2.36 -29.85 16.39
CA ALA A 445 1.36 -30.15 15.37
C ALA A 445 0.18 -30.92 16.01
N ASP A 446 -1.02 -30.62 15.57
CA ASP A 446 -2.21 -31.31 15.99
C ASP A 446 -2.11 -32.82 15.61
N PRO A 447 -2.38 -33.76 16.52
CA PRO A 447 -2.36 -35.18 16.22
C PRO A 447 -3.33 -35.62 15.10
N ARG A 448 -4.32 -34.79 14.77
CA ARG A 448 -5.19 -34.99 13.60
C ARG A 448 -4.43 -34.98 12.29
N TYR A 449 -3.26 -34.31 12.23
CA TYR A 449 -2.33 -34.47 11.13
C TYR A 449 -1.67 -35.84 11.21
N GLN A 450 -2.18 -36.78 10.45
CA GLN A 450 -1.57 -38.11 10.35
C GLN A 450 -0.26 -38.03 9.57
N PRO A 451 0.84 -38.64 10.00
CA PRO A 451 2.00 -38.79 9.16
C PRO A 451 1.59 -39.58 7.92
N GLU A 452 2.06 -39.11 6.75
CA GLU A 452 1.82 -39.81 5.49
C GLU A 452 2.20 -41.30 5.61
N ASP A 453 1.23 -42.17 5.48
CA ASP A 453 1.51 -43.50 5.04
C ASP A 453 1.77 -43.47 3.53
N LYS A 454 3.05 -43.36 3.16
CA LYS A 454 3.49 -43.29 1.74
C LYS A 454 3.09 -44.56 0.95
N SER A 455 2.60 -45.58 1.60
CA SER A 455 2.10 -46.82 0.98
C SER A 455 0.71 -46.63 0.35
N ASN A 456 -0.05 -45.61 0.75
CA ASN A 456 -1.39 -45.31 0.26
C ASN A 456 -1.43 -43.99 -0.55
N SER A 457 -0.78 -43.93 -1.68
CA SER A 457 -0.82 -42.81 -2.60
C SER A 457 -2.17 -42.67 -3.34
N TYR A 458 -3.26 -42.47 -2.60
CA TYR A 458 -4.58 -42.18 -3.17
C TYR A 458 -4.87 -40.68 -3.05
N SER A 459 -4.28 -39.90 -3.98
CA SER A 459 -4.54 -38.46 -4.13
C SER A 459 -6.01 -38.12 -4.38
N SER A 460 -6.87 -39.11 -4.65
CA SER A 460 -8.29 -38.89 -4.98
C SER A 460 -9.22 -38.75 -3.76
N TYR A 461 -8.71 -38.84 -2.53
CA TYR A 461 -9.52 -38.70 -1.31
C TYR A 461 -9.20 -37.52 -0.43
N THR A 462 -8.44 -36.58 -0.93
CA THR A 462 -8.08 -35.36 -0.20
C THR A 462 -9.29 -34.58 0.28
N PHE A 463 -10.43 -34.66 -0.42
CA PHE A 463 -11.64 -33.96 -0.05
C PHE A 463 -12.30 -34.53 1.24
N VAL A 464 -12.06 -35.78 1.59
CA VAL A 464 -12.60 -36.42 2.81
C VAL A 464 -11.67 -36.22 4.00
N SER A 465 -10.37 -36.39 3.80
CA SER A 465 -9.38 -36.39 4.88
C SER A 465 -8.76 -34.99 5.13
N GLY A 466 -9.10 -34.01 4.32
CA GLY A 466 -8.46 -32.69 4.40
C GLY A 466 -7.03 -32.68 3.85
N GLY A 467 -6.69 -33.66 3.05
CA GLY A 467 -5.33 -33.92 2.60
C GLY A 467 -4.52 -34.69 3.64
N THR A 468 -3.81 -35.71 3.18
CA THR A 468 -2.97 -36.53 4.02
C THR A 468 -1.67 -35.84 4.45
N GLN A 469 -1.43 -34.64 3.97
CA GLN A 469 -0.26 -33.85 4.32
C GLN A 469 -0.66 -32.61 5.10
N PRO A 470 -0.16 -32.47 6.33
CA PRO A 470 -0.21 -31.20 7.04
C PRO A 470 0.76 -30.25 6.36
N GLU A 471 0.31 -29.58 5.31
CA GLU A 471 1.08 -28.47 4.75
C GLU A 471 0.95 -27.28 5.69
N HIS A 472 1.78 -27.28 6.74
CA HIS A 472 2.06 -26.09 7.47
C HIS A 472 3.12 -25.32 6.68
N PHE A 473 2.74 -24.27 6.04
CA PHE A 473 3.70 -23.35 5.44
C PHE A 473 3.78 -22.11 6.30
N TYR A 474 4.95 -21.87 6.87
CA TYR A 474 5.26 -20.68 7.65
C TYR A 474 6.40 -19.93 6.98
N GLN A 475 6.18 -18.66 6.69
CA GLN A 475 7.19 -17.75 6.18
C GLN A 475 7.22 -16.50 7.07
N ARG A 476 8.44 -16.09 7.45
CA ARG A 476 8.67 -14.86 8.21
C ARG A 476 9.79 -14.04 7.63
#